data_2425e1a0a363f1cde5eeb49dd860300c
#
_entry.id   2425e1a0a363f1cde5eeb49dd860300c
#
_cell.length_a   1.000
_cell.length_b   1.000
_cell.length_c   1.000
_cell.angle_alpha   90.00
_cell.angle_beta   90.00
_cell.angle_gamma   90.00
#
_symmetry.space_group_name_H-M   'P 1'
#
loop_
_entity.id
_entity.type
_entity.pdbx_description
1 polymer ?
#
loop_
_entity_poly.entity_id
_entity_poly.type
_entity_poly.pdbx_seq_one_letter_code
_entity_poly.pdbx_strand_id
1 'polypeptide(L)'
;MNTSIKPAATVILMRDADEEFEIFMAKRSNKSPFGSVYVFPGGKLDKSDFDKSLHKYCQGLDDERASKKLGLTNNGLAYWIACIRECFEEVGILLTNKNDSLIHDEAKLNSYRQQLNAGEISFQEI
;
A
#
# COMPACT_ATOMS: atom_id res chain seq x y z
N MET A 1 22.62 -20.50 7.94
CA MET A 1 21.91 -19.68 6.92
C MET A 1 21.39 -18.43 7.59
N ASN A 2 21.94 -17.29 7.21
CA ASN A 2 21.45 -16.01 7.74
C ASN A 2 20.23 -15.59 6.90
N THR A 3 19.05 -16.00 7.30
CA THR A 3 17.81 -15.53 6.68
C THR A 3 17.57 -14.10 7.19
N SER A 4 18.05 -13.12 6.44
CA SER A 4 17.76 -11.72 6.72
C SER A 4 16.25 -11.50 6.66
N ILE A 5 15.63 -11.11 7.78
CA ILE A 5 14.23 -10.70 7.82
C ILE A 5 14.08 -9.45 6.95
N LYS A 6 13.22 -9.53 5.94
CA LYS A 6 12.93 -8.40 5.06
C LYS A 6 11.74 -7.60 5.63
N PRO A 7 11.84 -6.28 5.71
CA PRO A 7 10.73 -5.45 6.16
C PRO A 7 9.54 -5.60 5.20
N ALA A 8 8.35 -5.69 5.77
CA ALA A 8 7.10 -5.80 5.04
C ALA A 8 5.99 -5.04 5.77
N ALA A 9 4.96 -4.67 5.04
CA ALA A 9 3.80 -3.97 5.59
C ALA A 9 2.52 -4.63 5.09
N THR A 10 1.52 -4.71 5.97
CA THR A 10 0.18 -5.21 5.65
C THR A 10 -0.84 -4.17 6.10
N VAL A 11 -1.85 -3.94 5.29
CA VAL A 11 -2.94 -3.00 5.60
C VAL A 11 -4.26 -3.74 5.78
N ILE A 12 -4.98 -3.39 6.83
CA ILE A 12 -6.36 -3.84 7.07
C ILE A 12 -7.27 -2.67 6.74
N LEU A 13 -7.99 -2.78 5.62
CA LEU A 13 -8.98 -1.78 5.22
C LEU A 13 -10.31 -2.11 5.87
N MET A 14 -10.87 -1.13 6.56
CA MET A 14 -12.15 -1.25 7.26
C MET A 14 -13.09 -0.15 6.78
N ARG A 15 -14.37 -0.47 6.68
CA ARG A 15 -15.43 0.51 6.44
C ARG A 15 -16.62 0.26 7.35
N ASP A 16 -17.34 1.31 7.67
CA ASP A 16 -18.59 1.20 8.41
C ASP A 16 -19.67 0.54 7.54
N ALA A 17 -20.44 -0.35 8.11
CA ALA A 17 -21.66 -0.93 7.58
C ALA A 17 -22.78 -0.74 8.61
N ASP A 18 -24.04 -0.94 8.21
CA ASP A 18 -25.24 -0.50 8.96
C ASP A 18 -25.22 -0.71 10.47
N GLU A 19 -24.86 -1.89 10.96
CA GLU A 19 -24.78 -2.21 12.40
C GLU A 19 -23.39 -2.70 12.82
N GLU A 20 -22.48 -2.94 11.88
CA GLU A 20 -21.17 -3.54 12.11
C GLU A 20 -20.11 -2.81 11.27
N PHE A 21 -18.97 -3.42 11.08
CA PHE A 21 -17.94 -2.97 10.14
C PHE A 21 -17.57 -4.11 9.19
N GLU A 22 -17.10 -3.76 8.02
CA GLU A 22 -16.59 -4.69 7.03
C GLU A 22 -15.07 -4.59 6.92
N ILE A 23 -14.42 -5.73 6.71
CA ILE A 23 -12.98 -5.82 6.47
C ILE A 23 -12.76 -6.31 5.05
N PHE A 24 -11.94 -5.58 4.29
CA PHE A 24 -11.57 -5.99 2.94
C PHE A 24 -10.48 -7.07 2.98
N MET A 25 -10.70 -8.15 2.27
CA MET A 25 -9.72 -9.20 2.03
C MET A 25 -9.66 -9.54 0.54
N ALA A 26 -8.46 -9.67 -0.01
CA ALA A 26 -8.24 -10.08 -1.39
C ALA A 26 -8.07 -11.60 -1.48
N LYS A 27 -8.70 -12.21 -2.49
CA LYS A 27 -8.50 -13.62 -2.81
C LYS A 27 -7.22 -13.79 -3.61
N ARG A 28 -6.26 -14.53 -3.07
CA ARG A 28 -5.03 -14.88 -3.78
C ARG A 28 -5.35 -15.80 -4.96
N SER A 29 -4.68 -15.60 -6.10
CA SER A 29 -4.90 -16.44 -7.28
C SER A 29 -4.50 -17.90 -7.02
N ASN A 30 -5.18 -18.84 -7.70
CA ASN A 30 -4.90 -20.28 -7.59
C ASN A 30 -3.48 -20.69 -8.04
N LYS A 31 -2.70 -19.79 -8.63
CA LYS A 31 -1.30 -20.00 -9.01
C LYS A 31 -0.32 -19.91 -7.81
N SER A 32 -0.80 -19.48 -6.64
CA SER A 32 -0.01 -19.49 -5.42
C SER A 32 0.09 -20.91 -4.85
N PRO A 33 1.25 -21.34 -4.35
CA PRO A 33 1.42 -22.66 -3.72
C PRO A 33 0.51 -22.88 -2.50
N PHE A 34 -0.09 -21.81 -1.96
CA PHE A 34 -1.01 -21.86 -0.82
C PHE A 34 -2.51 -21.83 -1.21
N GLY A 35 -2.84 -21.97 -2.51
CA GLY A 35 -4.24 -22.09 -2.98
C GLY A 35 -5.07 -20.81 -2.87
N SER A 36 -6.38 -20.97 -2.87
CA SER A 36 -7.38 -19.89 -2.81
C SER A 36 -7.59 -19.36 -1.39
N VAL A 37 -6.57 -18.74 -0.78
CA VAL A 37 -6.70 -18.10 0.53
C VAL A 37 -7.02 -16.61 0.39
N TYR A 38 -7.79 -16.10 1.35
CA TYR A 38 -8.02 -14.67 1.51
C TYR A 38 -6.91 -14.06 2.33
N VAL A 39 -6.41 -12.92 1.89
CA VAL A 39 -5.30 -12.21 2.54
C VAL A 39 -5.59 -10.71 2.60
N PHE A 40 -5.00 -10.03 3.57
CA PHE A 40 -4.94 -8.57 3.58
C PHE A 40 -3.94 -8.09 2.52
N PRO A 41 -4.20 -6.93 1.87
CA PRO A 41 -3.22 -6.31 0.97
C PRO A 41 -1.91 -6.00 1.72
N GLY A 42 -0.79 -6.24 1.07
CA GLY A 42 0.51 -5.94 1.64
C GLY A 42 1.64 -6.68 0.96
N GLY A 43 2.85 -6.26 1.27
CA GLY A 43 4.05 -6.83 0.68
C GLY A 43 5.33 -6.31 1.31
N LYS A 44 6.44 -6.60 0.65
CA LYS A 44 7.78 -6.15 1.08
C LYS A 44 7.95 -4.67 0.80
N LEU A 45 8.68 -4.00 1.68
CA LEU A 45 9.11 -2.64 1.38
C LEU A 45 10.07 -2.65 0.20
N ASP A 46 9.84 -1.75 -0.74
CA ASP A 46 10.74 -1.44 -1.85
C ASP A 46 11.69 -0.30 -1.47
N LYS A 47 12.82 -0.19 -2.17
CA LYS A 47 13.75 0.93 -1.97
C LYS A 47 13.10 2.28 -2.25
N SER A 48 12.18 2.34 -3.18
CA SER A 48 11.41 3.54 -3.53
C SER A 48 10.52 4.02 -2.39
N ASP A 49 10.03 3.13 -1.51
CA ASP A 49 9.20 3.51 -0.37
C ASP A 49 9.94 4.38 0.63
N PHE A 50 11.28 4.32 0.65
CA PHE A 50 12.16 5.13 1.50
C PHE A 50 12.52 6.49 0.91
N ASP A 51 12.04 6.80 -0.30
CA ASP A 51 12.34 8.08 -0.95
C ASP A 51 11.64 9.22 -0.21
N LYS A 52 12.43 10.11 0.37
CA LYS A 52 11.94 11.27 1.11
C LYS A 52 11.13 12.25 0.24
N SER A 53 11.29 12.20 -1.07
CA SER A 53 10.49 13.02 -1.98
C SER A 53 9.00 12.66 -1.94
N LEU A 54 8.65 11.44 -1.50
CA LEU A 54 7.27 11.00 -1.29
C LEU A 54 6.61 11.64 -0.05
N HIS A 55 7.41 12.11 0.92
CA HIS A 55 6.89 12.68 2.16
C HIS A 55 5.99 13.91 1.93
N LYS A 56 6.24 14.68 0.87
CA LYS A 56 5.41 15.84 0.50
C LYS A 56 3.98 15.49 0.11
N TYR A 57 3.73 14.25 -0.28
CA TYR A 57 2.39 13.74 -0.61
C TYR A 57 1.67 13.12 0.58
N CYS A 58 2.39 12.88 1.69
CA CYS A 58 1.81 12.32 2.89
C CYS A 58 1.19 13.41 3.77
N GLN A 59 -0.05 13.22 4.18
CA GLN A 59 -0.76 14.15 5.05
C GLN A 59 -1.13 13.49 6.39
N GLY A 60 -1.09 14.27 7.45
CA GLY A 60 -1.53 13.83 8.78
C GLY A 60 -0.51 12.99 9.58
N LEU A 61 0.54 12.49 8.93
CA LEU A 61 1.60 11.70 9.58
C LEU A 61 2.95 12.00 8.93
N ASP A 62 3.91 12.41 9.72
CA ASP A 62 5.31 12.58 9.32
C ASP A 62 6.18 11.36 9.70
N ASP A 63 7.43 11.34 9.24
CA ASP A 63 8.33 10.21 9.46
C ASP A 63 8.67 9.99 10.95
N GLU A 64 8.81 11.06 11.72
CA GLU A 64 9.12 10.98 13.17
C GLU A 64 7.96 10.30 13.92
N ARG A 65 6.74 10.75 13.68
CA ARG A 65 5.53 10.20 14.33
C ARG A 65 5.25 8.79 13.86
N ALA A 66 5.45 8.50 12.57
CA ALA A 66 5.33 7.16 12.00
C ALA A 66 6.33 6.20 12.65
N SER A 67 7.59 6.60 12.72
CA SER A 67 8.67 5.81 13.33
C SER A 67 8.38 5.52 14.80
N LYS A 68 7.95 6.55 15.55
CA LYS A 68 7.56 6.39 16.96
C LYS A 68 6.42 5.37 17.15
N LYS A 69 5.41 5.42 16.27
CA LYS A 69 4.28 4.46 16.32
C LYS A 69 4.72 3.01 16.10
N LEU A 70 5.75 2.79 15.30
CA LEU A 70 6.29 1.47 14.99
C LEU A 70 7.44 1.04 15.92
N GLY A 71 7.86 1.90 16.85
CA GLY A 71 9.02 1.63 17.68
C GLY A 71 10.35 1.64 16.90
N LEU A 72 10.40 2.40 15.81
CA LEU A 72 11.59 2.58 14.97
C LEU A 72 12.29 3.89 15.27
N THR A 73 13.59 3.95 14.98
CA THR A 73 14.38 5.19 15.13
C THR A 73 14.08 6.20 14.01
N ASN A 74 13.86 5.71 12.78
CA ASN A 74 13.55 6.51 11.58
C ASN A 74 12.91 5.64 10.49
N ASN A 75 12.56 6.27 9.37
CA ASN A 75 11.99 5.62 8.18
C ASN A 75 10.64 4.89 8.43
N GLY A 76 9.92 5.25 9.48
CA GLY A 76 8.62 4.66 9.77
C GLY A 76 7.59 4.96 8.68
N LEU A 77 7.65 6.15 8.06
CA LEU A 77 6.70 6.56 7.03
C LEU A 77 6.76 5.66 5.79
N ALA A 78 7.92 5.05 5.49
CA ALA A 78 8.09 4.10 4.40
C ALA A 78 7.12 2.90 4.51
N TYR A 79 6.75 2.48 5.71
CA TYR A 79 5.80 1.39 5.92
C TYR A 79 4.37 1.79 5.52
N TRP A 80 3.94 3.02 5.78
CA TRP A 80 2.66 3.55 5.31
C TRP A 80 2.65 3.69 3.79
N ILE A 81 3.73 4.22 3.21
CA ILE A 81 3.90 4.34 1.75
C ILE A 81 3.81 2.95 1.11
N ALA A 82 4.52 1.96 1.66
CA ALA A 82 4.44 0.57 1.19
C ALA A 82 3.01 0.02 1.24
N CYS A 83 2.27 0.25 2.33
CA CYS A 83 0.87 -0.16 2.44
C CYS A 83 0.00 0.42 1.32
N ILE A 84 0.14 1.72 1.04
CA ILE A 84 -0.64 2.41 0.01
C ILE A 84 -0.28 1.88 -1.38
N ARG A 85 1.02 1.75 -1.67
CA ARG A 85 1.52 1.22 -2.94
C ARG A 85 1.07 -0.22 -3.17
N GLU A 86 1.28 -1.12 -2.22
CA GLU A 86 0.90 -2.54 -2.34
C GLU A 86 -0.63 -2.70 -2.49
N CYS A 87 -1.42 -1.90 -1.77
CA CYS A 87 -2.87 -1.91 -1.91
C CYS A 87 -3.28 -1.55 -3.35
N PHE A 88 -2.66 -0.53 -3.94
CA PHE A 88 -2.93 -0.14 -5.32
C PHE A 88 -2.44 -1.18 -6.33
N GLU A 89 -1.22 -1.71 -6.18
CA GLU A 89 -0.65 -2.73 -7.05
C GLU A 89 -1.48 -4.03 -7.04
N GLU A 90 -1.82 -4.52 -5.85
CA GLU A 90 -2.47 -5.82 -5.70
C GLU A 90 -3.97 -5.80 -6.00
N VAL A 91 -4.68 -4.77 -5.53
CA VAL A 91 -6.15 -4.75 -5.55
C VAL A 91 -6.75 -3.53 -6.27
N GLY A 92 -5.93 -2.60 -6.74
CA GLY A 92 -6.36 -1.43 -7.50
C GLY A 92 -7.02 -0.34 -6.66
N ILE A 93 -6.92 -0.40 -5.33
CA ILE A 93 -7.47 0.61 -4.43
C ILE A 93 -6.37 1.63 -4.10
N LEU A 94 -6.53 2.86 -4.58
CA LEU A 94 -5.64 3.98 -4.24
C LEU A 94 -6.17 4.67 -2.98
N LEU A 95 -5.40 4.56 -1.90
CA LEU A 95 -5.71 5.24 -0.64
C LEU A 95 -5.19 6.67 -0.69
N THR A 96 -6.07 7.60 -0.97
CA THR A 96 -5.75 9.02 -1.13
C THR A 96 -6.80 9.92 -0.49
N ASN A 97 -6.62 11.22 -0.61
CA ASN A 97 -7.56 12.22 -0.10
C ASN A 97 -8.89 12.15 -0.86
N LYS A 98 -10.00 12.36 -0.17
CA LYS A 98 -11.37 12.40 -0.74
C LYS A 98 -11.54 13.36 -1.91
N ASN A 99 -10.72 14.42 -1.96
CA ASN A 99 -10.78 15.45 -2.98
C ASN A 99 -9.91 15.18 -4.21
N ASP A 100 -9.21 14.02 -4.22
CA ASP A 100 -8.40 13.64 -5.36
C ASP A 100 -9.31 13.20 -6.51
N SER A 101 -9.24 13.93 -7.63
CA SER A 101 -10.07 13.63 -8.82
C SER A 101 -9.72 12.29 -9.45
N LEU A 102 -8.52 11.78 -9.23
CA LEU A 102 -8.06 10.50 -9.78
C LEU A 102 -8.89 9.32 -9.28
N ILE A 103 -9.40 9.35 -8.05
CA ILE A 103 -10.23 8.26 -7.49
C ILE A 103 -11.56 8.07 -8.24
N HIS A 104 -11.97 9.05 -9.03
CA HIS A 104 -13.19 9.01 -9.84
C HIS A 104 -12.93 8.64 -11.30
N ASP A 105 -11.67 8.46 -11.70
CA ASP A 105 -11.26 8.07 -13.05
C ASP A 105 -10.76 6.63 -13.07
N GLU A 106 -11.69 5.69 -13.11
CA GLU A 106 -11.39 4.25 -13.07
C GLU A 106 -10.49 3.81 -14.24
N ALA A 107 -10.71 4.34 -15.44
CA ALA A 107 -9.90 4.00 -16.60
C ALA A 107 -8.44 4.44 -16.43
N LYS A 108 -8.23 5.62 -15.90
CA LYS A 108 -6.90 6.17 -15.62
C LYS A 108 -6.21 5.40 -14.47
N LEU A 109 -6.94 5.08 -13.41
CA LEU A 109 -6.42 4.25 -12.31
C LEU A 109 -5.97 2.88 -12.82
N ASN A 110 -6.79 2.22 -13.63
CA ASN A 110 -6.44 0.92 -14.21
C ASN A 110 -5.20 1.01 -15.11
N SER A 111 -5.09 2.06 -15.93
CA SER A 111 -3.91 2.30 -16.77
C SER A 111 -2.65 2.49 -15.92
N TYR A 112 -2.70 3.31 -14.90
CA TYR A 112 -1.56 3.53 -13.99
C TYR A 112 -1.17 2.24 -13.26
N ARG A 113 -2.15 1.47 -12.79
CA ARG A 113 -1.89 0.20 -12.13
C ARG A 113 -1.17 -0.78 -13.06
N GLN A 114 -1.58 -0.88 -14.31
CA GLN A 114 -0.93 -1.74 -15.30
C GLN A 114 0.52 -1.30 -15.55
N GLN A 115 0.76 -0.02 -15.74
CA GLN A 115 2.10 0.55 -15.97
C GLN A 115 3.01 0.37 -14.74
N LEU A 116 2.46 0.57 -13.53
CA LEU A 116 3.19 0.36 -12.29
C LEU A 116 3.60 -1.11 -12.13
N ASN A 117 2.68 -2.05 -12.34
CA ASN A 117 2.95 -3.49 -12.26
C ASN A 117 3.90 -3.99 -13.35
N ALA A 118 3.94 -3.31 -14.50
CA ALA A 118 4.91 -3.58 -15.57
C ALA A 118 6.29 -2.95 -15.31
N GLY A 119 6.41 -2.10 -14.28
CA GLY A 119 7.65 -1.36 -13.99
C GLY A 119 7.95 -0.22 -14.98
N GLU A 120 6.92 0.25 -15.70
CA GLU A 120 7.03 1.34 -16.67
C GLU A 120 7.02 2.72 -16.01
N ILE A 121 6.34 2.84 -14.89
CA ILE A 121 6.29 4.04 -14.04
C ILE A 121 6.56 3.68 -12.58
N SER A 122 7.00 4.67 -11.81
CA SER A 122 7.12 4.57 -10.36
C SER A 122 5.82 5.00 -9.66
N PHE A 123 5.63 4.58 -8.42
CA PHE A 123 4.45 5.00 -7.63
C PHE A 123 4.39 6.52 -7.40
N GLN A 124 5.55 7.18 -7.40
CA GLN A 124 5.63 8.64 -7.26
C GLN A 124 5.00 9.40 -8.45
N GLU A 125 4.88 8.77 -9.61
CA GLU A 125 4.34 9.36 -10.84
C GLU A 125 2.80 9.28 -10.91
N ILE A 126 2.16 8.60 -9.96
CA ILE A 126 0.72 8.47 -9.81
C ILE A 126 0.18 9.55 -8.90
#